data_eeb17adeb89cc3932bf00a9c579c376c
#
_entry.id   eeb17adeb89cc3932bf00a9c579c376c
#
_cell.length_a   1.000
_cell.length_b   1.000
_cell.length_c   1.000
_cell.angle_alpha   90.00
_cell.angle_beta   90.00
_cell.angle_gamma   90.00
#
_symmetry.space_group_name_H-M   'P 1'
#
loop_
_entity.id
_entity.type
_entity.pdbx_description
1 polymer ?
#
loop_
_entity_poly.entity_id
_entity_poly.type
_entity_poly.pdbx_seq_one_letter_code
_entity_poly.pdbx_strand_id
1 'polypeptide(L)'
;MQKLNRRSLLLVGFTLFSMFFGCLFHPVAEHYGVPTADYASLPGLTGILNGYQTMDTLAALNFGAVIALNIRDYGIEDEQQVRRSTIRAGWIAGAMLLLVYAMLTHVGALSGAAWPGGSTGADTLSNLSLIHI
;
A
#
# COMPACT_ATOMS: atom_id res chain seq x y z
N MET A 1 21.81 12.31 -1.23
CA MET A 1 20.65 11.66 -0.56
C MET A 1 19.77 12.75 0.02
N GLN A 2 18.61 12.99 -0.58
CA GLN A 2 17.60 13.81 0.07
C GLN A 2 17.20 13.12 1.37
N LYS A 3 17.46 13.77 2.50
CA LYS A 3 16.88 13.36 3.77
C LYS A 3 15.37 13.39 3.58
N LEU A 4 14.77 12.21 3.44
CA LEU A 4 13.32 12.08 3.41
C LEU A 4 12.81 12.79 4.66
N ASN A 5 12.20 13.95 4.47
CA ASN A 5 11.89 14.81 5.60
C ASN A 5 10.84 14.06 6.42
N ARG A 6 11.16 13.72 7.66
CA ARG A 6 10.27 13.01 8.59
C ARG A 6 8.86 13.61 8.58
N ARG A 7 8.78 14.93 8.37
CA ARG A 7 7.51 15.66 8.23
C ARG A 7 6.74 15.28 6.97
N SER A 8 7.42 15.09 5.83
CA SER A 8 6.76 14.69 4.59
C SER A 8 6.19 13.28 4.67
N LEU A 9 6.92 12.35 5.30
CA LEU A 9 6.46 10.98 5.51
C LEU A 9 5.22 10.94 6.41
N LEU A 10 5.23 11.72 7.49
CA LEU A 10 4.09 11.84 8.40
C LEU A 10 2.88 12.48 7.71
N LEU A 11 3.10 13.48 6.86
CA LEU A 11 2.02 14.13 6.10
C LEU A 11 1.38 13.16 5.10
N VAL A 12 2.17 12.39 4.35
CA VAL A 12 1.65 11.39 3.41
C VAL A 12 0.87 10.30 4.16
N GLY A 13 1.42 9.78 5.25
CA GLY A 13 0.74 8.80 6.10
C GLY A 13 -0.57 9.33 6.66
N PHE A 14 -0.56 10.56 7.16
CA PHE A 14 -1.76 11.21 7.70
C PHE A 14 -2.82 11.44 6.62
N THR A 15 -2.41 11.85 5.41
CA THR A 15 -3.34 12.05 4.29
C THR A 15 -4.01 10.75 3.88
N LEU A 16 -3.24 9.66 3.72
CA LEU A 16 -3.80 8.34 3.38
C LEU A 16 -4.76 7.84 4.46
N PHE A 17 -4.38 8.00 5.72
CA PHE A 17 -5.19 7.60 6.86
C PHE A 17 -6.49 8.42 6.94
N SER A 18 -6.40 9.74 6.74
CA SER A 18 -7.55 10.64 6.69
C SER A 18 -8.51 10.31 5.56
N MET A 19 -7.98 10.02 4.35
CA MET A 19 -8.81 9.59 3.21
C MET A 19 -9.54 8.28 3.49
N PHE A 20 -8.86 7.30 4.10
CA PHE A 20 -9.48 6.03 4.45
C PHE A 20 -10.60 6.21 5.49
N PHE A 21 -10.32 6.93 6.57
CA PHE A 21 -11.34 7.21 7.59
C PHE A 21 -12.48 8.07 7.06
N GLY A 22 -12.17 9.07 6.23
CA GLY A 22 -13.19 9.87 5.56
C GLY A 22 -14.14 9.01 4.73
N CYS A 23 -13.58 8.10 3.94
CA CYS A 23 -14.36 7.17 3.11
C CYS A 23 -15.13 6.13 3.93
N LEU A 24 -14.64 5.77 5.12
CA LEU A 24 -15.31 4.84 6.03
C LEU A 24 -16.52 5.48 6.73
N PHE A 25 -16.40 6.75 7.17
CA PHE A 25 -17.47 7.47 7.87
C PHE A 25 -18.46 8.16 6.93
N HIS A 26 -17.99 8.58 5.76
CA HIS A 26 -18.80 9.19 4.70
C HIS A 26 -18.51 8.47 3.39
N PRO A 27 -19.10 7.29 3.15
CA PRO A 27 -18.85 6.55 1.93
C PRO A 27 -19.33 7.37 0.72
N VAL A 28 -18.46 7.48 -0.26
CA VAL A 28 -18.72 8.21 -1.51
C VAL A 28 -19.79 7.49 -2.36
N ALA A 29 -19.95 6.18 -2.12
CA ALA A 29 -21.02 5.37 -2.72
C ALA A 29 -21.55 4.38 -1.68
N GLU A 30 -22.85 4.09 -1.73
CA GLU A 30 -23.49 3.12 -0.82
C GLU A 30 -23.09 1.67 -1.11
N HIS A 31 -22.62 1.38 -2.32
CA HIS A 31 -22.25 0.04 -2.76
C HIS A 31 -20.93 0.07 -3.52
N TYR A 32 -20.21 -1.04 -3.46
CA TYR A 32 -19.03 -1.26 -4.30
C TYR A 32 -19.42 -1.30 -5.77
N GLY A 33 -18.56 -0.78 -6.66
CA GLY A 33 -18.77 -0.83 -8.10
C GLY A 33 -18.88 -2.26 -8.62
N VAL A 34 -19.47 -2.41 -9.80
CA VAL A 34 -19.54 -3.71 -10.48
C VAL A 34 -18.14 -4.16 -10.83
N PRO A 35 -17.75 -5.43 -10.51
CA PRO A 35 -16.44 -5.94 -10.88
C PRO A 35 -16.22 -5.87 -12.39
N THR A 36 -15.02 -5.51 -12.81
CA THR A 36 -14.63 -5.58 -14.23
C THR A 36 -14.70 -7.01 -14.74
N ALA A 37 -14.84 -7.18 -16.05
CA ALA A 37 -14.98 -8.50 -16.69
C ALA A 37 -13.88 -9.49 -16.29
N ASP A 38 -12.66 -9.01 -16.09
CA ASP A 38 -11.50 -9.82 -15.70
C ASP A 38 -11.64 -10.41 -14.28
N TYR A 39 -12.38 -9.72 -13.40
CA TYR A 39 -12.63 -10.17 -12.02
C TYR A 39 -13.95 -10.93 -11.85
N ALA A 40 -14.77 -11.01 -12.89
CA ALA A 40 -16.09 -11.63 -12.79
C ALA A 40 -16.02 -13.16 -12.68
N SER A 41 -15.02 -13.81 -13.29
CA SER A 41 -14.91 -15.27 -13.33
C SER A 41 -14.04 -15.86 -12.23
N LEU A 42 -12.85 -15.32 -12.01
CA LEU A 42 -11.85 -15.82 -11.04
C LEU A 42 -11.15 -14.65 -10.30
N PRO A 43 -11.84 -13.93 -9.43
CA PRO A 43 -11.31 -12.71 -8.81
C PRO A 43 -10.02 -12.96 -8.01
N GLY A 44 -9.91 -14.10 -7.33
CA GLY A 44 -8.72 -14.45 -6.56
C GLY A 44 -7.49 -14.67 -7.43
N LEU A 45 -7.62 -15.41 -8.53
CA LEU A 45 -6.53 -15.67 -9.45
C LEU A 45 -6.08 -14.39 -10.16
N THR A 46 -7.01 -13.60 -10.62
CA THR A 46 -6.74 -12.30 -11.27
C THR A 46 -6.04 -11.35 -10.31
N GLY A 47 -6.47 -11.29 -9.05
CA GLY A 47 -5.81 -10.50 -8.01
C GLY A 47 -4.38 -10.96 -7.73
N ILE A 48 -4.12 -12.27 -7.68
CA ILE A 48 -2.77 -12.82 -7.50
C ILE A 48 -1.87 -12.47 -8.70
N LEU A 49 -2.37 -12.62 -9.91
CA LEU A 49 -1.61 -12.30 -11.13
C LEU A 49 -1.28 -10.81 -11.21
N ASN A 50 -2.23 -9.95 -10.93
CA ASN A 50 -2.02 -8.51 -10.92
C ASN A 50 -1.06 -8.11 -9.78
N GLY A 51 -1.17 -8.70 -8.59
CA GLY A 51 -0.23 -8.51 -7.50
C GLY A 51 1.20 -8.97 -7.85
N TYR A 52 1.33 -10.08 -8.56
CA TYR A 52 2.63 -10.56 -9.04
C TYR A 52 3.26 -9.59 -10.06
N GLN A 53 2.47 -8.98 -10.93
CA GLN A 53 2.94 -8.02 -11.94
C GLN A 53 3.51 -6.73 -11.33
N THR A 54 3.18 -6.40 -10.08
CA THR A 54 3.77 -5.23 -9.39
C THR A 54 5.26 -5.41 -9.07
N MET A 55 5.80 -6.63 -9.20
CA MET A 55 7.20 -6.97 -8.94
C MET A 55 7.69 -6.61 -7.52
N ASP A 56 6.79 -6.47 -6.57
CA ASP A 56 7.12 -6.14 -5.18
C ASP A 56 8.06 -7.16 -4.54
N THR A 57 8.07 -8.40 -5.02
CA THR A 57 8.99 -9.44 -4.56
C THR A 57 10.45 -9.10 -4.84
N LEU A 58 10.76 -8.56 -6.03
CA LEU A 58 12.12 -8.11 -6.37
C LEU A 58 12.54 -6.91 -5.53
N ALA A 59 11.62 -5.98 -5.32
CA ALA A 59 11.83 -4.86 -4.41
C ALA A 59 12.08 -5.34 -2.98
N ALA A 60 11.32 -6.30 -2.48
CA ALA A 60 11.47 -6.88 -1.15
C ALA A 60 12.84 -7.54 -0.95
N LEU A 61 13.37 -8.24 -1.96
CA LEU A 61 14.72 -8.82 -1.91
C LEU A 61 15.80 -7.75 -1.77
N ASN A 62 15.72 -6.67 -2.56
CA ASN A 62 16.66 -5.57 -2.49
C ASN A 62 16.59 -4.84 -1.15
N PHE A 63 15.40 -4.56 -0.66
CA PHE A 63 15.22 -3.93 0.65
C PHE A 63 15.66 -4.83 1.79
N GLY A 64 15.44 -6.14 1.70
CA GLY A 64 15.92 -7.10 2.68
C GLY A 64 17.44 -7.09 2.83
N ALA A 65 18.17 -7.01 1.73
CA ALA A 65 19.62 -6.88 1.73
C ALA A 65 20.08 -5.57 2.41
N VAL A 66 19.45 -4.45 2.05
CA VAL A 66 19.77 -3.14 2.65
C VAL A 66 19.46 -3.12 4.16
N ILE A 67 18.35 -3.72 4.59
CA ILE A 67 18.02 -3.84 6.02
C ILE A 67 19.06 -4.67 6.76
N ALA A 68 19.49 -5.80 6.20
CA ALA A 68 20.50 -6.65 6.81
C ALA A 68 21.86 -5.92 6.96
N LEU A 69 22.25 -5.13 5.95
CA LEU A 69 23.45 -4.30 6.00
C LEU A 69 23.33 -3.23 7.09
N ASN A 70 22.22 -2.52 7.16
CA ASN A 70 21.99 -1.51 8.18
C ASN A 70 22.00 -2.09 9.60
N ILE A 71 21.48 -3.31 9.81
CA ILE A 71 21.53 -3.98 11.12
C ILE A 71 22.98 -4.28 11.52
N ARG A 72 23.83 -4.67 10.58
CA ARG A 72 25.27 -4.87 10.82
C ARG A 72 25.99 -3.56 11.17
N ASP A 73 25.63 -2.47 10.48
CA ASP A 73 26.22 -1.14 10.76
C ASP A 73 25.89 -0.62 12.17
N TYR A 74 24.81 -1.11 12.78
CA TYR A 74 24.50 -0.86 14.20
C TYR A 74 25.33 -1.68 15.18
N GLY A 75 26.34 -2.44 14.71
CA GLY A 75 27.28 -3.19 15.55
C GLY A 75 26.78 -4.57 15.96
N ILE A 76 25.79 -5.11 15.30
CA ILE A 76 25.32 -6.49 15.48
C ILE A 76 26.11 -7.40 14.54
N GLU A 77 27.17 -8.04 15.06
CA GLU A 77 28.06 -8.92 14.27
C GLU A 77 27.56 -10.38 14.22
N ASP A 78 26.68 -10.79 15.16
CA ASP A 78 26.12 -12.13 15.20
C ASP A 78 25.14 -12.35 14.05
N GLU A 79 25.50 -13.24 13.11
CA GLU A 79 24.70 -13.57 11.93
C GLU A 79 23.30 -14.08 12.29
N GLN A 80 23.16 -14.79 13.42
CA GLN A 80 21.88 -15.31 13.85
C GLN A 80 20.95 -14.18 14.34
N GLN A 81 21.50 -13.19 15.01
CA GLN A 81 20.74 -12.00 15.42
C GLN A 81 20.36 -11.13 14.23
N VAL A 82 21.28 -10.90 13.29
CA VAL A 82 20.99 -10.17 12.03
C VAL A 82 19.85 -10.84 11.30
N ARG A 83 19.91 -12.15 11.10
CA ARG A 83 18.85 -12.91 10.41
C ARG A 83 17.51 -12.80 11.12
N ARG A 84 17.47 -12.99 12.44
CA ARG A 84 16.21 -12.88 13.23
C ARG A 84 15.62 -11.47 13.15
N SER A 85 16.46 -10.44 13.27
CA SER A 85 16.03 -9.05 13.22
C SER A 85 15.50 -8.67 11.83
N THR A 86 16.17 -9.12 10.77
CA THR A 86 15.73 -8.92 9.39
C THR A 86 14.39 -9.59 9.12
N ILE A 87 14.20 -10.83 9.57
CA ILE A 87 12.92 -11.55 9.43
C ILE A 87 11.80 -10.82 10.19
N ARG A 88 12.05 -10.38 11.42
CA ARG A 88 11.05 -9.62 12.20
C ARG A 88 10.69 -8.31 11.52
N ALA A 89 11.69 -7.56 11.05
CA ALA A 89 11.47 -6.32 10.30
C ALA A 89 10.66 -6.57 9.03
N GLY A 90 10.96 -7.66 8.30
CA GLY A 90 10.20 -8.08 7.12
C GLY A 90 8.73 -8.40 7.42
N TRP A 91 8.45 -9.10 8.51
CA TRP A 91 7.08 -9.38 8.94
C TRP A 91 6.29 -8.12 9.29
N ILE A 92 6.92 -7.19 10.01
CA ILE A 92 6.30 -5.90 10.38
C ILE A 92 6.03 -5.07 9.12
N ALA A 93 7.02 -4.97 8.24
CA ALA A 93 6.89 -4.23 6.99
C ALA A 93 5.80 -4.84 6.09
N GLY A 94 5.76 -6.16 5.97
CA GLY A 94 4.73 -6.87 5.21
C GLY A 94 3.33 -6.66 5.77
N ALA A 95 3.16 -6.71 7.09
CA ALA A 95 1.88 -6.45 7.73
C ALA A 95 1.42 -5.00 7.52
N MET A 96 2.32 -4.03 7.63
CA MET A 96 2.00 -2.62 7.34
C MET A 96 1.64 -2.40 5.88
N LEU A 97 2.36 -3.04 4.97
CA LEU A 97 2.10 -2.96 3.53
C LEU A 97 0.72 -3.54 3.19
N LEU A 98 0.40 -4.71 3.75
CA LEU A 98 -0.91 -5.34 3.59
C LEU A 98 -2.04 -4.41 4.06
N LEU A 99 -1.84 -3.75 5.21
CA LEU A 99 -2.81 -2.79 5.74
C LEU A 99 -3.00 -1.61 4.79
N VAL A 100 -1.92 -1.02 4.29
CA VAL A 100 -1.97 0.10 3.33
C VAL A 100 -2.69 -0.32 2.05
N TYR A 101 -2.36 -1.49 1.48
CA TYR A 101 -3.04 -1.99 0.29
C TYR A 101 -4.53 -2.27 0.52
N ALA A 102 -4.90 -2.82 1.68
CA ALA A 102 -6.30 -3.03 2.04
C ALA A 102 -7.07 -1.70 2.12
N MET A 103 -6.45 -0.67 2.72
CA MET A 103 -7.02 0.67 2.77
C MET A 103 -7.21 1.28 1.38
N LEU A 104 -6.18 1.21 0.53
CA LEU A 104 -6.24 1.74 -0.84
C LEU A 104 -7.26 0.98 -1.70
N THR A 105 -7.36 -0.34 -1.55
CA THR A 105 -8.34 -1.16 -2.25
C THR A 105 -9.76 -0.78 -1.86
N HIS A 106 -10.01 -0.57 -0.56
CA HIS A 106 -11.32 -0.14 -0.07
C HIS A 106 -11.73 1.21 -0.65
N VAL A 107 -10.83 2.20 -0.58
CA VAL A 107 -11.05 3.54 -1.14
C VAL A 107 -11.26 3.47 -2.66
N GLY A 108 -10.41 2.70 -3.36
CA GLY A 108 -10.50 2.52 -4.81
C GLY A 108 -11.81 1.85 -5.26
N ALA A 109 -12.28 0.85 -4.52
CA ALA A 109 -13.53 0.16 -4.84
C ALA A 109 -14.77 1.06 -4.69
N LEU A 110 -14.79 1.92 -3.66
CA LEU A 110 -15.88 2.89 -3.47
C LEU A 110 -15.81 4.03 -4.48
N SER A 111 -14.62 4.55 -4.80
CA SER A 111 -14.48 5.62 -5.79
C SER A 111 -14.78 5.17 -7.20
N GLY A 112 -14.47 3.94 -7.57
CA GLY A 112 -14.82 3.35 -8.85
C GLY A 112 -16.33 3.22 -9.07
N ALA A 113 -17.10 3.05 -7.99
CA ALA A 113 -18.56 3.07 -8.04
C ALA A 113 -19.13 4.48 -8.26
N ALA A 114 -18.49 5.50 -7.67
CA ALA A 114 -18.95 6.89 -7.75
C ALA A 114 -18.57 7.56 -9.10
N TRP A 115 -17.41 7.19 -9.66
CA TRP A 115 -16.88 7.76 -10.91
C TRP A 115 -16.34 6.67 -11.84
N PRO A 116 -17.18 6.06 -12.66
CA PRO A 116 -16.78 4.98 -13.57
C PRO A 116 -15.88 5.43 -14.73
N GLY A 117 -15.54 6.72 -14.83
CA GLY A 117 -14.74 7.29 -15.92
C GLY A 117 -13.30 7.68 -15.57
N GLY A 118 -12.79 7.35 -14.38
CA GLY A 118 -11.40 7.64 -14.01
C GLY A 118 -10.42 6.77 -14.82
N SER A 119 -9.58 7.40 -15.64
CA SER A 119 -8.64 6.69 -16.52
C SER A 119 -7.36 6.26 -15.82
N THR A 120 -7.02 6.89 -14.68
CA THR A 120 -5.80 6.59 -13.92
C THR A 120 -6.06 6.63 -12.40
N GLY A 121 -5.23 5.89 -11.65
CA GLY A 121 -5.26 5.93 -10.17
C GLY A 121 -4.98 7.34 -9.61
N ALA A 122 -4.20 8.14 -10.31
CA ALA A 122 -3.93 9.52 -9.94
C ALA A 122 -5.17 10.41 -10.04
N ASP A 123 -5.99 10.24 -11.07
CA ASP A 123 -7.27 10.94 -11.23
C ASP A 123 -8.23 10.59 -10.10
N THR A 124 -8.29 9.31 -9.76
CA THR A 124 -9.13 8.81 -8.66
C THR A 124 -8.72 9.42 -7.32
N LEU A 125 -7.42 9.45 -7.02
CA LEU A 125 -6.89 10.03 -5.79
C LEU A 125 -7.09 11.55 -5.74
N SER A 126 -6.92 12.23 -6.88
CA SER A 126 -7.14 13.67 -7.00
C SER A 126 -8.59 14.03 -6.73
N ASN A 127 -9.53 13.32 -7.34
CA ASN A 127 -10.96 13.54 -7.14
C ASN A 127 -11.39 13.27 -5.69
N LEU A 128 -10.87 12.19 -5.08
CA LEU A 128 -11.13 11.88 -3.67
C LEU A 128 -10.57 12.95 -2.73
N SER A 129 -9.39 13.48 -3.01
CA SER A 129 -8.79 14.53 -2.17
C SER A 129 -9.57 15.84 -2.25
N LEU A 130 -10.10 16.18 -3.43
CA LEU A 130 -10.92 17.39 -3.62
C LEU A 130 -12.26 17.34 -2.89
N ILE A 131 -12.82 16.14 -2.70
CA ILE A 131 -14.10 15.96 -2.01
C ILE A 131 -13.94 16.02 -0.49
N HIS A 132 -12.79 15.57 0.02
CA HIS A 132 -12.52 15.57 1.46
C HIS A 132 -11.83 16.85 1.97
N ILE A 133 -11.49 17.77 1.08
CA ILE A 133 -10.98 19.11 1.41
C ILE A 133 -12.06 20.16 1.22
#